data_fc3b16c87b6a7a2787fae7758990f6f7
#
_entry.id   fc3b16c87b6a7a2787fae7758990f6f7
#
_cell.length_a   1.000
_cell.length_b   1.000
_cell.length_c   1.000
_cell.angle_alpha   90.00
_cell.angle_beta   90.00
_cell.angle_gamma   90.00
#
_symmetry.space_group_name_H-M   'P 1'
#
loop_
_entity.id
_entity.type
_entity.pdbx_description
1 polymer ?
#
loop_
_entity_poly.entity_id
_entity_poly.type
_entity_poly.pdbx_seq_one_letter_code
_entity_poly.pdbx_strand_id
1 'polypeptide(L)'
;AYQALYLGKDGKIFRATSCGKGASGLDSVDDPYRVLKVLKRAGKRGEDRWNTIPYEQALQEIVEGGNLFGEGEVQGLRAIRDTKTPVVPGVPEFGVKSNQLFATFNEEDTMRGSLYGRFMRQGFGTVNVTTKHGYCGAPVGVGYAMGLAPEIGAGMCDVDWDNFEYAIFLGTAPGCSGASINRTGSGLSK
;
A
#
# COMPACT_ATOMS: atom_id res chain seq x y z
N ALA A 1 24.86 -2.43 -12.94
CA ALA A 1 23.83 -1.38 -12.85
C ALA A 1 23.11 -1.28 -14.20
N TYR A 2 21.80 -1.48 -14.24
CA TYR A 2 21.01 -1.27 -15.45
C TYR A 2 20.99 0.22 -15.77
N GLN A 3 21.57 0.61 -16.88
CA GLN A 3 21.42 1.94 -17.43
C GLN A 3 20.34 1.88 -18.52
N ALA A 4 19.14 2.37 -18.22
CA ALA A 4 18.16 2.60 -19.26
C ALA A 4 18.60 3.84 -20.07
N LEU A 5 18.65 3.68 -21.38
CA LEU A 5 18.92 4.76 -22.32
C LEU A 5 17.59 5.23 -22.88
N TYR A 6 17.37 6.52 -22.84
CA TYR A 6 16.22 7.18 -23.47
C TYR A 6 16.72 7.99 -24.68
N LEU A 7 16.06 7.81 -25.82
CA LEU A 7 16.37 8.55 -27.04
C LEU A 7 15.39 9.73 -27.15
N GLY A 8 15.90 10.95 -27.01
CA GLY A 8 15.12 12.18 -27.24
C GLY A 8 14.82 12.42 -28.72
N LYS A 9 13.86 13.31 -28.99
CA LYS A 9 13.46 13.68 -30.37
C LYS A 9 14.60 14.25 -31.22
N ASP A 10 15.58 14.86 -30.58
CA ASP A 10 16.76 15.42 -31.24
C ASP A 10 17.89 14.40 -31.43
N GLY A 11 17.64 13.13 -31.19
CA GLY A 11 18.63 12.06 -31.29
C GLY A 11 19.62 11.99 -30.15
N LYS A 12 19.50 12.82 -29.11
CA LYS A 12 20.35 12.75 -27.93
C LYS A 12 19.97 11.58 -27.06
N ILE A 13 20.96 10.92 -26.49
CA ILE A 13 20.81 9.81 -25.58
C ILE A 13 20.89 10.33 -24.14
N PHE A 14 19.84 10.13 -23.39
CA PHE A 14 19.79 10.46 -21.97
C PHE A 14 19.93 9.18 -21.13
N ARG A 15 20.62 9.26 -20.01
CA ARG A 15 20.68 8.18 -19.03
C ARG A 15 19.50 8.31 -18.07
N ALA A 16 18.63 7.32 -18.04
CA ALA A 16 17.67 7.20 -16.96
C ALA A 16 18.39 6.66 -15.71
N THR A 17 18.31 7.39 -14.62
CA THR A 17 18.80 6.97 -13.31
C THR A 17 17.61 6.58 -12.40
N SER A 18 17.86 5.78 -11.38
CA SER A 18 16.85 5.58 -10.33
C SER A 18 16.58 6.90 -9.60
N CYS A 19 15.32 7.12 -9.23
CA CYS A 19 14.98 8.27 -8.38
C CYS A 19 15.54 8.09 -6.96
N GLY A 20 15.54 9.18 -6.16
CA GLY A 20 16.03 9.15 -4.79
C GLY A 20 15.42 8.05 -3.93
N LYS A 21 14.13 7.72 -4.11
CA LYS A 21 13.48 6.60 -3.41
C LYS A 21 14.08 5.24 -3.77
N GLY A 22 14.32 4.99 -5.05
CA GLY A 22 14.96 3.75 -5.49
C GLY A 22 16.42 3.66 -5.05
N ALA A 23 17.13 4.77 -5.07
CA ALA A 23 18.53 4.85 -4.62
C ALA A 23 18.65 4.57 -3.11
N SER A 24 17.70 5.03 -2.29
CA SER A 24 17.67 4.80 -0.83
C SER A 24 17.13 3.42 -0.43
N GLY A 25 16.82 2.55 -1.38
CA GLY A 25 16.32 1.20 -1.09
C GLY A 25 17.31 0.35 -0.29
N LEU A 26 18.61 0.50 -0.53
CA LEU A 26 19.66 -0.19 0.23
C LEU A 26 19.71 0.31 1.68
N ASP A 27 19.58 1.61 1.90
CA ASP A 27 19.56 2.18 3.25
C ASP A 27 18.40 1.60 4.07
N SER A 28 17.24 1.35 3.43
CA SER A 28 16.10 0.71 4.07
C SER A 28 16.33 -0.77 4.41
N VAL A 29 17.16 -1.47 3.63
CA VAL A 29 17.52 -2.87 3.90
C VAL A 29 18.52 -2.96 5.05
N ASP A 30 19.49 -2.06 5.08
CA ASP A 30 20.60 -2.07 6.02
C ASP A 30 20.35 -1.17 7.24
N ASP A 31 19.14 -0.61 7.38
CA ASP A 31 18.75 0.23 8.51
C ASP A 31 18.92 -0.51 9.84
N PRO A 32 19.76 -0.01 10.77
CA PRO A 32 19.98 -0.66 12.07
C PRO A 32 18.71 -0.69 12.95
N TYR A 33 17.73 0.16 12.66
CA TYR A 33 16.43 0.19 13.34
C TYR A 33 15.36 -0.66 12.64
N ARG A 34 15.72 -1.37 11.59
CA ARG A 34 14.77 -2.24 10.89
C ARG A 34 14.21 -3.31 11.81
N VAL A 35 12.91 -3.45 11.85
CA VAL A 35 12.23 -4.49 12.62
C VAL A 35 12.46 -5.86 11.97
N LEU A 36 13.23 -6.72 12.64
CA LEU A 36 13.59 -8.07 12.16
C LEU A 36 12.88 -9.19 12.92
N LYS A 37 12.14 -8.88 13.96
CA LYS A 37 11.46 -9.86 14.83
C LYS A 37 10.02 -9.43 15.05
N VAL A 38 9.18 -10.39 15.42
CA VAL A 38 7.79 -10.06 15.78
C VAL A 38 7.78 -9.29 17.09
N LEU A 39 7.14 -8.14 17.07
CA LEU A 39 6.94 -7.28 18.24
C LEU A 39 5.49 -7.38 18.69
N LYS A 40 5.29 -7.79 19.93
CA LYS A 40 4.00 -7.80 20.62
C LYS A 40 3.91 -6.62 21.58
N ARG A 41 2.81 -5.91 21.56
CA ARG A 41 2.56 -4.81 22.49
C ARG A 41 2.62 -5.30 23.94
N ALA A 42 3.42 -4.64 24.78
CA ALA A 42 3.63 -4.98 26.19
C ALA A 42 2.97 -3.98 27.16
N GLY A 43 2.48 -2.85 26.67
CA GLY A 43 1.81 -1.81 27.44
C GLY A 43 0.46 -1.43 26.89
N LYS A 44 -0.16 -0.37 27.41
CA LYS A 44 -1.35 0.25 26.85
C LYS A 44 -1.07 0.82 25.47
N ARG A 45 -2.11 1.05 24.68
CA ARG A 45 -1.97 1.73 23.39
C ARG A 45 -1.36 3.12 23.58
N GLY A 46 -0.30 3.41 22.82
CA GLY A 46 0.43 4.69 22.88
C GLY A 46 1.61 4.73 23.85
N GLU A 47 1.83 3.68 24.68
CA GLU A 47 3.01 3.63 25.57
C GLU A 47 4.30 3.22 24.87
N ASP A 48 4.25 2.82 23.63
CA ASP A 48 5.40 2.39 22.80
C ASP A 48 6.30 1.35 23.48
N ARG A 49 5.70 0.40 24.19
CA ARG A 49 6.40 -0.72 24.82
C ARG A 49 6.11 -2.01 24.09
N TRP A 50 7.18 -2.75 23.74
CA TRP A 50 7.12 -3.93 22.92
C TRP A 50 7.96 -5.05 23.46
N ASN A 51 7.43 -6.28 23.39
CA ASN A 51 8.17 -7.51 23.65
C ASN A 51 8.41 -8.25 22.33
N THR A 52 9.61 -8.76 22.15
CA THR A 52 9.90 -9.67 21.05
C THR A 52 9.34 -11.04 21.38
N ILE A 53 8.57 -11.64 20.45
CA ILE A 53 8.03 -12.98 20.56
C ILE A 53 8.43 -13.85 19.36
N PRO A 54 8.46 -15.19 19.51
CA PRO A 54 8.63 -16.11 18.39
C PRO A 54 7.51 -15.96 17.37
N TYR A 55 7.83 -16.22 16.10
CA TYR A 55 6.86 -16.14 15.00
C TYR A 55 5.70 -17.13 15.18
N GLU A 56 5.99 -18.34 15.62
CA GLU A 56 5.01 -19.40 15.88
C GLU A 56 4.02 -19.00 16.98
N GLN A 57 4.52 -18.36 18.04
CA GLN A 57 3.67 -17.79 19.08
C GLN A 57 2.74 -16.72 18.52
N ALA A 58 3.26 -15.81 17.70
CA ALA A 58 2.46 -14.77 17.08
C ALA A 58 1.34 -15.36 16.22
N LEU A 59 1.65 -16.38 15.41
CA LEU A 59 0.62 -17.06 14.60
C LEU A 59 -0.42 -17.73 15.47
N GLN A 60 -0.01 -18.41 16.53
CA GLN A 60 -0.94 -19.07 17.47
C GLN A 60 -1.88 -18.04 18.11
N GLU A 61 -1.35 -16.95 18.65
CA GLU A 61 -2.14 -15.90 19.28
C GLU A 61 -3.13 -15.23 18.30
N ILE A 62 -2.72 -15.00 17.06
CA ILE A 62 -3.61 -14.45 16.03
C ILE A 62 -4.74 -15.43 15.68
N VAL A 63 -4.41 -16.71 15.58
CA VAL A 63 -5.37 -17.75 15.16
C VAL A 63 -6.33 -18.11 16.29
N GLU A 64 -5.82 -18.32 17.49
CA GLU A 64 -6.64 -18.83 18.62
C GLU A 64 -7.21 -17.70 19.51
N GLY A 65 -6.52 -16.55 19.56
CA GLY A 65 -6.90 -15.47 20.49
C GLY A 65 -6.47 -15.76 21.92
N GLY A 66 -7.23 -15.22 22.88
CA GLY A 66 -7.00 -15.39 24.32
C GLY A 66 -6.82 -14.05 25.05
N ASN A 67 -6.45 -14.09 26.32
CA ASN A 67 -6.14 -12.89 27.08
C ASN A 67 -4.72 -12.40 26.79
N LEU A 68 -4.55 -11.78 25.63
CA LEU A 68 -3.23 -11.46 25.05
C LEU A 68 -2.59 -10.19 25.62
N PHE A 69 -3.38 -9.28 26.18
CA PHE A 69 -2.92 -7.93 26.56
C PHE A 69 -3.35 -7.53 27.98
N GLY A 70 -3.98 -8.43 28.75
CA GLY A 70 -4.52 -8.12 30.06
C GLY A 70 -5.76 -7.21 30.05
N GLU A 71 -6.36 -6.99 28.89
CA GLU A 71 -7.52 -6.13 28.67
C GLU A 71 -8.81 -6.94 28.39
N GLY A 72 -8.80 -8.24 28.68
CA GLY A 72 -9.87 -9.19 28.41
C GLY A 72 -9.55 -10.15 27.27
N GLU A 73 -10.52 -11.02 26.96
CA GLU A 73 -10.39 -12.01 25.89
C GLU A 73 -10.48 -11.39 24.51
N VAL A 74 -9.52 -11.73 23.65
CA VAL A 74 -9.48 -11.37 22.23
C VAL A 74 -9.86 -12.61 21.41
N GLN A 75 -10.86 -12.50 20.57
CA GLN A 75 -11.23 -13.58 19.66
C GLN A 75 -10.18 -13.75 18.58
N GLY A 76 -9.70 -14.98 18.40
CA GLY A 76 -8.79 -15.32 17.31
C GLY A 76 -9.53 -15.48 15.96
N LEU A 77 -8.75 -15.51 14.88
CA LEU A 77 -9.28 -15.66 13.53
C LEU A 77 -10.12 -16.93 13.35
N ARG A 78 -9.77 -18.01 14.05
CA ARG A 78 -10.52 -19.27 14.03
C ARG A 78 -11.94 -19.12 14.56
N ALA A 79 -12.13 -18.35 15.62
CA ALA A 79 -13.43 -18.14 16.26
C ALA A 79 -14.38 -17.30 15.40
N ILE A 80 -13.85 -16.32 14.66
CA ILE A 80 -14.65 -15.43 13.82
C ILE A 80 -14.79 -15.92 12.37
N ARG A 81 -14.02 -16.92 11.94
CA ARG A 81 -14.13 -17.49 10.60
C ARG A 81 -15.35 -18.40 10.48
N ASP A 82 -16.45 -17.82 10.06
CA ASP A 82 -17.70 -18.53 9.76
C ASP A 82 -18.37 -17.88 8.55
N THR A 83 -18.43 -18.64 7.46
CA THR A 83 -18.99 -18.20 6.17
C THR A 83 -20.47 -18.52 5.99
N LYS A 84 -21.15 -18.98 7.05
CA LYS A 84 -22.55 -19.41 6.97
C LYS A 84 -23.46 -18.66 7.94
N THR A 85 -23.02 -18.43 9.19
CA THR A 85 -23.83 -17.79 10.21
C THR A 85 -23.85 -16.28 10.01
N PRO A 86 -25.02 -15.64 9.98
CA PRO A 86 -25.13 -14.18 9.91
C PRO A 86 -24.42 -13.48 11.07
N VAL A 87 -23.80 -12.34 10.82
CA VAL A 87 -23.20 -11.47 11.86
C VAL A 87 -24.29 -11.01 12.83
N VAL A 88 -25.40 -10.52 12.27
CA VAL A 88 -26.57 -10.09 13.03
C VAL A 88 -27.78 -10.89 12.55
N PRO A 89 -28.41 -11.70 13.41
CA PRO A 89 -29.66 -12.38 13.06
C PRO A 89 -30.73 -11.37 12.62
N GLY A 90 -31.36 -11.63 11.46
CA GLY A 90 -32.40 -10.76 10.92
C GLY A 90 -31.95 -9.56 10.11
N VAL A 91 -30.63 -9.34 9.96
CA VAL A 91 -30.03 -8.27 9.12
C VAL A 91 -29.05 -8.91 8.13
N PRO A 92 -29.54 -9.51 7.02
CA PRO A 92 -28.68 -10.23 6.08
C PRO A 92 -27.67 -9.35 5.34
N GLU A 93 -27.90 -8.04 5.31
CA GLU A 93 -27.02 -7.06 4.66
C GLU A 93 -25.63 -7.01 5.29
N PHE A 94 -25.47 -7.33 6.57
CA PHE A 94 -24.17 -7.43 7.22
C PHE A 94 -23.41 -8.71 6.84
N GLY A 95 -24.07 -9.65 6.19
CA GLY A 95 -23.50 -10.91 5.74
C GLY A 95 -23.13 -11.84 6.89
N VAL A 96 -22.06 -12.60 6.72
CA VAL A 96 -21.64 -13.69 7.63
C VAL A 96 -20.60 -13.24 8.65
N LYS A 97 -20.38 -14.04 9.71
CA LYS A 97 -19.46 -13.72 10.80
C LYS A 97 -18.02 -13.41 10.32
N SER A 98 -17.54 -14.03 9.25
CA SER A 98 -16.25 -13.71 8.67
C SER A 98 -16.11 -12.23 8.30
N ASN A 99 -17.21 -11.49 8.09
CA ASN A 99 -17.20 -10.05 7.80
C ASN A 99 -16.83 -9.18 9.02
N GLN A 100 -16.69 -9.76 10.22
CA GLN A 100 -16.12 -9.06 11.38
C GLN A 100 -14.62 -8.74 11.17
N LEU A 101 -13.94 -9.46 10.28
CA LEU A 101 -12.58 -9.14 9.90
C LEU A 101 -12.58 -8.07 8.80
N PHE A 102 -12.11 -6.88 9.13
CA PHE A 102 -11.81 -5.83 8.17
C PHE A 102 -10.32 -5.91 7.78
N ALA A 103 -10.05 -5.94 6.50
CA ALA A 103 -8.72 -6.06 5.96
C ALA A 103 -8.39 -4.86 5.05
N THR A 104 -7.24 -4.25 5.25
CA THR A 104 -6.74 -3.19 4.38
C THR A 104 -5.31 -3.48 3.94
N PHE A 105 -4.99 -3.11 2.72
CA PHE A 105 -3.65 -3.26 2.16
C PHE A 105 -3.29 -2.08 1.26
N ASN A 106 -2.05 -2.02 0.83
CA ASN A 106 -1.55 -0.83 0.15
C ASN A 106 -2.12 -0.68 -1.26
N GLU A 107 -1.77 -1.56 -2.17
CA GLU A 107 -2.17 -1.51 -3.58
C GLU A 107 -2.39 -2.91 -4.14
N GLU A 108 -3.33 -3.04 -5.09
CA GLU A 108 -3.76 -4.35 -5.63
C GLU A 108 -2.81 -4.89 -6.71
N ASP A 109 -1.99 -4.05 -7.29
CA ASP A 109 -1.25 -4.32 -8.53
C ASP A 109 0.00 -5.17 -8.31
N THR A 110 0.25 -5.61 -7.10
CA THR A 110 1.38 -6.47 -6.79
C THR A 110 0.95 -7.91 -6.53
N MET A 111 1.85 -8.86 -6.78
CA MET A 111 1.62 -10.27 -6.43
C MET A 111 1.23 -10.44 -4.96
N ARG A 112 1.76 -9.62 -4.06
CA ARG A 112 1.41 -9.64 -2.63
C ARG A 112 -0.03 -9.19 -2.40
N GLY A 113 -0.47 -8.14 -3.08
CA GLY A 113 -1.85 -7.66 -3.00
C GLY A 113 -2.83 -8.70 -3.52
N SER A 114 -2.53 -9.35 -4.63
CA SER A 114 -3.35 -10.43 -5.19
C SER A 114 -3.44 -11.64 -4.25
N LEU A 115 -2.31 -12.07 -3.66
CA LEU A 115 -2.28 -13.16 -2.69
C LEU A 115 -3.07 -12.81 -1.43
N TYR A 116 -2.90 -11.61 -0.91
CA TYR A 116 -3.60 -11.11 0.27
C TYR A 116 -5.12 -11.03 0.02
N GLY A 117 -5.53 -10.42 -1.09
CA GLY A 117 -6.94 -10.33 -1.48
C GLY A 117 -7.58 -11.71 -1.66
N ARG A 118 -6.87 -12.65 -2.29
CA ARG A 118 -7.31 -14.04 -2.44
C ARG A 118 -7.46 -14.73 -1.08
N PHE A 119 -6.49 -14.58 -0.19
CA PHE A 119 -6.57 -15.15 1.16
C PHE A 119 -7.76 -14.61 1.92
N MET A 120 -7.96 -13.29 1.94
CA MET A 120 -9.05 -12.66 2.68
C MET A 120 -10.43 -13.02 2.14
N ARG A 121 -10.62 -12.92 0.82
CA ARG A 121 -11.94 -13.16 0.20
C ARG A 121 -12.26 -14.64 0.06
N GLN A 122 -11.34 -15.44 -0.48
CA GLN A 122 -11.58 -16.86 -0.78
C GLN A 122 -11.19 -17.78 0.38
N GLY A 123 -10.08 -17.51 1.04
CA GLY A 123 -9.58 -18.32 2.15
C GLY A 123 -10.31 -18.06 3.46
N PHE A 124 -10.37 -16.82 3.91
CA PHE A 124 -11.05 -16.43 5.15
C PHE A 124 -12.54 -16.22 4.94
N GLY A 125 -12.95 -15.60 3.85
CA GLY A 125 -14.36 -15.40 3.48
C GLY A 125 -14.93 -14.05 3.95
N THR A 126 -14.09 -13.03 4.14
CA THR A 126 -14.57 -11.66 4.38
C THR A 126 -14.70 -10.89 3.07
N VAL A 127 -15.76 -10.09 2.96
CA VAL A 127 -15.94 -9.10 1.89
C VAL A 127 -15.37 -7.72 2.28
N ASN A 128 -15.04 -7.51 3.56
CA ASN A 128 -14.58 -6.24 4.10
C ASN A 128 -13.06 -6.07 3.83
N VAL A 129 -12.74 -5.95 2.54
CA VAL A 129 -11.37 -5.77 2.06
C VAL A 129 -11.28 -4.50 1.26
N THR A 130 -10.36 -3.62 1.64
CA THR A 130 -10.14 -2.34 0.95
C THR A 130 -8.67 -2.02 0.79
N THR A 131 -8.38 -1.01 -0.03
CA THR A 131 -7.04 -0.50 -0.25
C THR A 131 -6.95 0.98 0.10
N LYS A 132 -5.74 1.48 0.25
CA LYS A 132 -5.52 2.93 0.40
C LYS A 132 -5.84 3.74 -0.85
N HIS A 133 -6.10 3.11 -1.99
CA HIS A 133 -6.41 3.78 -3.25
C HIS A 133 -7.59 4.77 -3.11
N GLY A 134 -8.54 4.49 -2.23
CA GLY A 134 -9.69 5.35 -2.00
C GLY A 134 -9.37 6.78 -1.55
N TYR A 135 -8.19 7.03 -1.01
CA TYR A 135 -7.72 8.36 -0.59
C TYR A 135 -6.35 8.74 -1.19
N CYS A 136 -5.88 8.03 -2.18
CA CYS A 136 -4.60 8.25 -2.85
C CYS A 136 -4.77 8.31 -4.37
N GLY A 137 -4.57 7.18 -5.06
CA GLY A 137 -4.59 7.11 -6.52
C GLY A 137 -5.97 7.31 -7.15
N ALA A 138 -7.03 6.79 -6.52
CA ALA A 138 -8.37 6.93 -7.06
C ALA A 138 -8.86 8.39 -7.13
N PRO A 139 -8.72 9.24 -6.08
CA PRO A 139 -9.03 10.66 -6.17
C PRO A 139 -8.19 11.40 -7.22
N VAL A 140 -6.91 11.03 -7.36
CA VAL A 140 -6.05 11.61 -8.40
C VAL A 140 -6.57 11.25 -9.79
N GLY A 141 -6.90 9.98 -10.04
CA GLY A 141 -7.47 9.53 -11.31
C GLY A 141 -8.80 10.21 -11.63
N VAL A 142 -9.68 10.34 -10.64
CA VAL A 142 -10.95 11.08 -10.79
C VAL A 142 -10.70 12.56 -11.10
N GLY A 143 -9.74 13.19 -10.39
CA GLY A 143 -9.37 14.59 -10.65
C GLY A 143 -8.88 14.81 -12.08
N TYR A 144 -8.05 13.93 -12.61
CA TYR A 144 -7.63 13.97 -14.01
C TYR A 144 -8.81 13.79 -14.99
N ALA A 145 -9.67 12.81 -14.74
CA ALA A 145 -10.84 12.58 -15.59
C ALA A 145 -11.81 13.77 -15.60
N MET A 146 -11.99 14.44 -14.47
CA MET A 146 -12.86 15.63 -14.38
C MET A 146 -12.23 16.88 -14.98
N GLY A 147 -10.91 17.03 -14.87
CA GLY A 147 -10.22 18.25 -15.32
C GLY A 147 -9.74 18.22 -16.78
N LEU A 148 -9.46 17.04 -17.32
CA LEU A 148 -8.77 16.89 -18.61
C LEU A 148 -9.61 16.24 -19.72
N ALA A 149 -10.75 15.76 -19.42
CA ALA A 149 -11.76 15.10 -20.24
C ALA A 149 -11.95 13.61 -19.91
N PRO A 150 -13.19 13.16 -19.83
CA PRO A 150 -13.51 11.76 -19.50
C PRO A 150 -13.05 10.75 -20.56
N GLU A 151 -12.80 11.21 -21.78
CA GLU A 151 -12.37 10.35 -22.89
C GLU A 151 -10.93 9.84 -22.76
N ILE A 152 -10.09 10.50 -21.96
CA ILE A 152 -8.70 10.08 -21.74
C ILE A 152 -8.61 8.94 -20.71
N GLY A 153 -9.71 8.66 -20.02
CA GLY A 153 -9.77 7.63 -18.97
C GLY A 153 -9.10 8.06 -17.66
N ALA A 154 -9.15 7.21 -16.67
CA ALA A 154 -8.55 7.42 -15.35
C ALA A 154 -7.02 7.25 -15.33
N GLY A 155 -6.33 7.61 -16.40
CA GLY A 155 -4.88 7.58 -16.49
C GLY A 155 -4.24 8.74 -15.75
N MET A 156 -3.04 8.52 -15.22
CA MET A 156 -2.21 9.64 -14.74
C MET A 156 -1.66 10.38 -15.96
N CYS A 157 -2.04 11.66 -16.12
CA CYS A 157 -1.43 12.52 -17.10
C CYS A 157 -0.03 12.92 -16.64
N ASP A 158 0.86 13.07 -17.58
CA ASP A 158 2.23 13.52 -17.35
C ASP A 158 2.50 14.80 -18.14
N VAL A 159 3.53 15.52 -17.73
CA VAL A 159 3.98 16.72 -18.45
C VAL A 159 4.58 16.31 -19.79
N ASP A 160 4.29 17.08 -20.84
CA ASP A 160 4.95 16.94 -22.13
C ASP A 160 6.36 17.56 -22.06
N TRP A 161 7.30 16.80 -21.55
CA TRP A 161 8.70 17.21 -21.36
C TRP A 161 9.46 17.52 -22.68
N ASP A 162 8.87 17.18 -23.79
CA ASP A 162 9.50 17.42 -25.10
C ASP A 162 9.06 18.73 -25.76
N ASN A 163 7.91 19.28 -25.36
CA ASN A 163 7.33 20.46 -26.03
C ASN A 163 7.03 21.64 -25.08
N PHE A 164 7.21 21.50 -23.76
CA PHE A 164 6.97 22.64 -22.86
C PHE A 164 8.11 23.66 -22.96
N GLU A 165 7.77 24.93 -22.81
CA GLU A 165 8.73 26.04 -22.79
C GLU A 165 8.97 26.58 -21.37
N TYR A 166 8.04 26.33 -20.46
CA TYR A 166 8.09 26.83 -19.09
C TYR A 166 7.47 25.86 -18.10
N ALA A 167 8.16 25.59 -16.99
CA ALA A 167 7.65 24.72 -15.91
C ALA A 167 7.63 25.46 -14.56
N ILE A 168 6.53 25.33 -13.85
CA ILE A 168 6.38 25.86 -12.48
C ILE A 168 6.22 24.67 -11.52
N PHE A 169 7.08 24.59 -10.53
CA PHE A 169 7.06 23.56 -9.50
C PHE A 169 6.47 24.14 -8.20
N LEU A 170 5.29 23.67 -7.81
CA LEU A 170 4.60 24.09 -6.59
C LEU A 170 4.49 22.92 -5.62
N GLY A 171 5.15 23.02 -4.46
CA GLY A 171 5.06 22.01 -3.40
C GLY A 171 5.58 20.63 -3.78
N THR A 172 6.47 20.54 -4.77
CA THR A 172 7.05 19.28 -5.23
C THR A 172 8.57 19.33 -5.21
N ALA A 173 9.21 18.19 -4.99
CA ALA A 173 10.65 18.02 -5.10
C ALA A 173 10.92 17.14 -6.33
N PRO A 174 11.32 17.70 -7.47
CA PRO A 174 11.60 16.94 -8.68
C PRO A 174 12.64 15.85 -8.43
N GLY A 175 12.37 14.63 -8.92
CA GLY A 175 13.22 13.46 -8.67
C GLY A 175 13.06 12.78 -7.31
N CYS A 176 12.34 13.38 -6.36
CA CYS A 176 12.15 12.85 -5.01
C CYS A 176 10.69 12.66 -4.61
N SER A 177 9.76 13.37 -5.21
CA SER A 177 8.33 13.31 -4.87
C SER A 177 7.41 13.33 -6.09
N GLY A 178 6.17 12.86 -5.90
CA GLY A 178 5.16 12.79 -6.96
C GLY A 178 5.04 11.41 -7.60
N ALA A 179 3.96 11.19 -8.35
CA ALA A 179 3.66 9.91 -9.00
C ALA A 179 4.58 9.64 -10.21
N SER A 180 5.02 10.68 -10.91
CA SER A 180 5.87 10.61 -12.10
C SER A 180 7.31 11.01 -11.83
N ILE A 181 7.84 10.63 -10.68
CA ILE A 181 9.19 11.00 -10.20
C ILE A 181 10.28 10.74 -11.24
N ASN A 182 10.27 9.57 -11.85
CA ASN A 182 11.30 9.18 -12.80
C ASN A 182 11.26 10.03 -14.07
N ARG A 183 10.07 10.34 -14.57
CA ARG A 183 9.88 11.18 -15.74
C ARG A 183 10.22 12.63 -15.44
N THR A 184 9.82 13.14 -14.27
CA THR A 184 10.17 14.50 -13.82
C THR A 184 11.69 14.67 -13.71
N GLY A 185 12.38 13.74 -13.07
CA GLY A 185 13.83 13.77 -12.96
C GLY A 185 14.54 13.67 -14.31
N SER A 186 14.06 12.79 -15.20
CA SER A 186 14.60 12.66 -16.56
C SER A 186 14.27 13.88 -17.43
N GLY A 187 13.09 14.46 -17.28
CA GLY A 187 12.66 15.68 -17.99
C GLY A 187 13.53 16.89 -17.64
N LEU A 188 13.86 17.05 -16.36
CA LEU A 188 14.75 18.14 -15.89
C LEU A 188 16.22 18.00 -16.32
N SER A 189 16.62 16.82 -16.73
CA SER A 189 17.99 16.57 -17.22
C SER A 189 18.16 16.81 -18.72
N LYS A 190 17.06 17.11 -19.42
CA LYS A 190 17.07 17.51 -20.85
C LYS A 190 17.34 18.99 -21.00
#